data_314967acedde9b6047ac45919a4cb2e8
#
_entry.id   314967acedde9b6047ac45919a4cb2e8
#
_cell.length_a   1.000
_cell.length_b   1.000
_cell.length_c   1.000
_cell.angle_alpha   90.00
_cell.angle_beta   90.00
_cell.angle_gamma   90.00
#
_symmetry.space_group_name_H-M   'P 1'
#
loop_
_entity.id
_entity.type
_entity.pdbx_description
1 polymer ?
#
loop_
_entity_poly.entity_id
_entity_poly.type
_entity_poly.pdbx_seq_one_letter_code
_entity_poly.pdbx_strand_id
1 'polypeptide(L)'
;GTPQIMIPLRSLDALAKAQLDFIAFQHLQAQGDFSSPHLFCLKGATQQGDTFARHLCPPPDVYEDPFTGSATGGMAAYLWRYGLIGKRKFNAEQGHWIGRPGLASVEIVGPPEDIQTVKVGGAAVTVLRGEFTL
;
A
#
# COMPACT_ATOMS: atom_id res chain seq x y z
N GLY A 1 -12.65 -5.14 2.87
CA GLY A 1 -11.78 -4.34 1.99
C GLY A 1 -11.57 -5.06 0.67
N THR A 2 -10.92 -4.41 -0.27
CA THR A 2 -10.58 -5.02 -1.55
C THR A 2 -9.43 -6.01 -1.36
N PRO A 3 -9.55 -7.26 -1.78
CA PRO A 3 -8.47 -8.22 -1.68
C PRO A 3 -7.30 -7.82 -2.60
N GLN A 4 -6.08 -7.85 -2.07
CA GLN A 4 -4.87 -7.46 -2.77
C GLN A 4 -3.74 -8.42 -2.43
N ILE A 5 -2.84 -8.67 -3.37
CA ILE A 5 -1.67 -9.50 -3.10
C ILE A 5 -0.54 -8.67 -2.52
N MET A 6 -0.03 -9.06 -1.35
CA MET A 6 1.06 -8.37 -0.65
C MET A 6 2.40 -8.99 -1.03
N ILE A 7 3.29 -8.18 -1.62
CA ILE A 7 4.58 -8.65 -2.16
C ILE A 7 5.73 -7.89 -1.50
N PRO A 8 6.32 -8.44 -0.43
CA PRO A 8 7.51 -7.84 0.18
C PRO A 8 8.74 -8.01 -0.69
N LEU A 9 9.49 -6.92 -0.89
CA LEU A 9 10.74 -6.90 -1.63
C LEU A 9 11.91 -6.52 -0.70
N ARG A 10 13.09 -6.98 -1.03
CA ARG A 10 14.28 -6.86 -0.16
C ARG A 10 14.83 -5.44 -0.06
N SER A 11 14.58 -4.59 -1.05
CA SER A 11 15.18 -3.26 -1.12
C SER A 11 14.42 -2.29 -2.02
N LEU A 12 14.71 -1.00 -1.88
CA LEU A 12 14.24 0.04 -2.80
C LEU A 12 14.68 -0.21 -4.25
N ASP A 13 15.90 -0.74 -4.46
CA ASP A 13 16.40 -1.07 -5.79
C ASP A 13 15.60 -2.21 -6.44
N ALA A 14 15.27 -3.25 -5.67
CA ALA A 14 14.40 -4.31 -6.15
C ALA A 14 12.99 -3.79 -6.47
N LEU A 15 12.46 -2.93 -5.62
CA LEU A 15 11.15 -2.31 -5.82
C LEU A 15 11.12 -1.39 -7.05
N ALA A 16 12.21 -0.62 -7.29
CA ALA A 16 12.33 0.25 -8.46
C ALA A 16 12.35 -0.53 -9.78
N LYS A 17 13.00 -1.69 -9.80
CA LYS A 17 13.13 -2.56 -10.97
C LYS A 17 11.90 -3.43 -11.24
N ALA A 18 10.98 -3.53 -10.27
CA ALA A 18 9.79 -4.37 -10.41
C ALA A 18 8.89 -3.85 -11.53
N GLN A 19 8.47 -4.76 -12.40
CA GLN A 19 7.53 -4.53 -13.48
C GLN A 19 6.43 -5.57 -13.43
N LEU A 20 5.23 -5.20 -13.82
CA LEU A 20 4.09 -6.11 -13.88
C LEU A 20 3.97 -6.70 -15.28
N ASP A 21 4.11 -8.02 -15.38
CA ASP A 21 3.70 -8.77 -16.56
C ASP A 21 2.17 -8.97 -16.48
N PHE A 22 1.43 -8.20 -17.28
CA PHE A 22 -0.04 -8.22 -17.23
C PHE A 22 -0.64 -9.55 -17.63
N ILE A 23 -0.04 -10.24 -18.59
CA ILE A 23 -0.56 -11.54 -19.07
C ILE A 23 -0.39 -12.58 -17.96
N ALA A 24 0.81 -12.67 -17.40
CA ALA A 24 1.08 -13.57 -16.28
C ALA A 24 0.23 -13.22 -15.05
N PHE A 25 0.02 -11.92 -14.78
CA PHE A 25 -0.82 -11.48 -13.68
C PHE A 25 -2.31 -11.84 -13.87
N GLN A 26 -2.86 -11.70 -15.08
CA GLN A 26 -4.24 -12.14 -15.38
C GLN A 26 -4.42 -13.64 -15.14
N HIS A 27 -3.45 -14.46 -15.55
CA HIS A 27 -3.47 -15.89 -15.27
C HIS A 27 -3.43 -16.20 -13.78
N LEU A 28 -2.68 -15.41 -13.01
CA LEU A 28 -2.62 -15.54 -11.55
C LEU A 28 -3.93 -15.09 -10.89
N GLN A 29 -4.54 -14.00 -11.36
CA GLN A 29 -5.84 -13.52 -10.87
C GLN A 29 -6.96 -14.54 -11.07
N ALA A 30 -6.93 -15.30 -12.15
CA ALA A 30 -7.91 -16.36 -12.40
C ALA A 30 -7.85 -17.50 -11.36
N GLN A 31 -6.80 -17.57 -10.55
CA GLN A 31 -6.57 -18.61 -9.54
C GLN A 31 -6.83 -18.13 -8.11
N GLY A 32 -7.16 -16.84 -7.91
CA GLY A 32 -7.32 -16.28 -6.57
C GLY A 32 -8.26 -15.07 -6.53
N ASP A 33 -8.72 -14.74 -5.33
CA ASP A 33 -9.57 -13.57 -5.09
C ASP A 33 -8.70 -12.36 -4.70
N PHE A 34 -8.05 -11.74 -5.68
CA PHE A 34 -7.32 -10.48 -5.49
C PHE A 34 -7.34 -9.64 -6.78
N SER A 35 -7.35 -8.32 -6.60
CA SER A 35 -7.51 -7.36 -7.71
C SER A 35 -6.19 -6.80 -8.23
N SER A 36 -5.20 -6.60 -7.38
CA SER A 36 -3.96 -5.88 -7.73
C SER A 36 -2.80 -6.26 -6.82
N PRO A 37 -1.55 -6.10 -7.30
CA PRO A 37 -0.37 -6.32 -6.50
C PRO A 37 0.06 -5.03 -5.77
N HIS A 38 0.35 -5.17 -4.49
CA HIS A 38 0.97 -4.13 -3.67
C HIS A 38 2.38 -4.57 -3.29
N LEU A 39 3.37 -3.96 -3.94
CA LEU A 39 4.77 -4.26 -3.75
C LEU A 39 5.36 -3.28 -2.75
N PHE A 40 6.15 -3.74 -1.79
CA PHE A 40 6.71 -2.86 -0.76
C PHE A 40 8.04 -3.35 -0.22
N CYS A 41 8.79 -2.44 0.41
CA CYS A 41 9.98 -2.77 1.20
C CYS A 41 9.97 -2.03 2.55
N LEU A 42 10.78 -2.55 3.49
CA LEU A 42 10.90 -2.03 4.86
C LEU A 42 11.94 -0.89 4.94
N LYS A 43 11.84 0.04 4.01
CA LYS A 43 12.65 1.25 3.96
C LYS A 43 11.85 2.32 3.21
N GLY A 44 11.75 3.52 3.77
CA GLY A 44 11.13 4.67 3.12
C GLY A 44 11.93 5.14 1.89
N ALA A 45 11.25 5.81 0.97
CA ALA A 45 11.88 6.57 -0.11
C ALA A 45 12.60 7.81 0.46
N THR A 46 12.09 8.33 1.58
CA THR A 46 12.68 9.42 2.35
C THR A 46 13.05 8.99 3.76
N GLN A 47 13.64 9.89 4.55
CA GLN A 47 13.92 9.65 5.97
C GLN A 47 12.65 9.63 6.85
N GLN A 48 11.50 10.08 6.32
CA GLN A 48 10.23 10.11 7.06
C GLN A 48 9.50 8.78 7.01
N GLY A 49 9.71 7.99 5.94
CA GLY A 49 9.05 6.72 5.74
C GLY A 49 9.77 5.54 6.39
N ASP A 50 9.01 4.64 6.96
CA ASP A 50 9.48 3.34 7.45
C ASP A 50 9.34 2.27 6.37
N THR A 51 8.34 2.44 5.49
CA THR A 51 8.09 1.58 4.34
C THR A 51 7.91 2.43 3.09
N PHE A 52 8.24 1.86 1.93
CA PHE A 52 7.90 2.43 0.64
C PHE A 52 7.21 1.37 -0.22
N ALA A 53 6.13 1.76 -0.87
CA ALA A 53 5.31 0.87 -1.67
C ALA A 53 5.08 1.38 -3.09
N ARG A 54 4.76 0.44 -4.00
CA ARG A 54 4.20 0.68 -5.31
C ARG A 54 2.95 -0.17 -5.47
N HIS A 55 1.88 0.44 -5.93
CA HIS A 55 0.64 -0.26 -6.21
C HIS A 55 0.41 -0.26 -7.72
N LEU A 56 0.63 -1.42 -8.33
CA LEU A 56 0.52 -1.57 -9.77
C LEU A 56 -0.89 -2.02 -10.13
N CYS A 57 -1.50 -1.37 -11.11
CA CYS A 57 -2.85 -1.64 -11.54
C CYS A 57 -2.84 -2.25 -12.94
N PRO A 58 -3.59 -3.34 -13.18
CA PRO A 58 -3.79 -3.84 -14.52
C PRO A 58 -4.72 -2.90 -15.33
N PRO A 59 -4.58 -2.85 -16.67
CA PRO A 59 -5.51 -2.11 -17.50
C PRO A 59 -6.98 -2.52 -17.26
N PRO A 60 -7.97 -1.62 -17.39
CA PRO A 60 -7.86 -0.26 -17.97
C PRO A 60 -7.42 0.84 -16.99
N ASP A 61 -7.08 0.52 -15.77
CA ASP A 61 -6.69 1.49 -14.75
C ASP A 61 -5.33 2.16 -15.06
N VAL A 62 -5.03 3.22 -14.31
CA VAL A 62 -3.72 3.87 -14.34
C VAL A 62 -2.67 2.87 -13.85
N TYR A 63 -1.59 2.70 -14.60
CA TYR A 63 -0.56 1.68 -14.35
C TYR A 63 -0.03 1.64 -12.91
N GLU A 64 0.07 2.78 -12.23
CA GLU A 64 0.53 2.86 -10.84
C GLU A 64 -0.28 3.91 -10.07
N ASP A 65 -0.96 3.47 -8.99
CA ASP A 65 -1.71 4.36 -8.12
C ASP A 65 -0.75 5.16 -7.21
N PRO A 66 -0.96 6.49 -7.08
CA PRO A 66 -0.08 7.34 -6.27
C PRO A 66 -0.13 7.03 -4.77
N PHE A 67 -1.31 6.68 -4.23
CA PHE A 67 -1.43 6.28 -2.82
C PHE A 67 -2.66 5.42 -2.56
N THR A 68 -2.44 4.17 -2.20
CA THR A 68 -3.49 3.17 -1.99
C THR A 68 -3.69 2.89 -0.51
N GLY A 69 -4.57 3.65 0.13
CA GLY A 69 -4.83 3.54 1.57
C GLY A 69 -5.28 2.15 2.02
N SER A 70 -6.15 1.49 1.24
CA SER A 70 -6.62 0.13 1.53
C SER A 70 -5.47 -0.90 1.49
N ALA A 71 -4.58 -0.79 0.49
CA ALA A 71 -3.41 -1.66 0.39
C ALA A 71 -2.37 -1.38 1.48
N THR A 72 -2.20 -0.11 1.85
CA THR A 72 -1.36 0.30 3.00
C THR A 72 -1.85 -0.36 4.29
N GLY A 73 -3.16 -0.41 4.49
CA GLY A 73 -3.78 -1.13 5.62
C GLY A 73 -3.50 -2.63 5.58
N GLY A 74 -3.66 -3.26 4.41
CA GLY A 74 -3.34 -4.67 4.20
C GLY A 74 -1.85 -4.98 4.42
N MET A 75 -0.95 -4.14 3.89
CA MET A 75 0.48 -4.22 4.12
C MET A 75 0.82 -4.15 5.62
N ALA A 76 0.23 -3.22 6.35
CA ALA A 76 0.46 -3.07 7.78
C ALA A 76 0.04 -4.30 8.57
N ALA A 77 -1.15 -4.85 8.28
CA ALA A 77 -1.61 -6.10 8.87
C ALA A 77 -0.66 -7.26 8.56
N TYR A 78 -0.23 -7.38 7.32
CA TYR A 78 0.75 -8.38 6.88
C TYR A 78 2.07 -8.25 7.65
N LEU A 79 2.65 -7.05 7.70
CA LEU A 79 3.92 -6.80 8.38
C LEU A 79 3.85 -7.15 9.87
N TRP A 80 2.74 -6.80 10.53
CA TRP A 80 2.53 -7.07 11.95
C TRP A 80 2.28 -8.56 12.20
N ARG A 81 1.42 -9.20 11.41
CA ARG A 81 1.08 -10.62 11.52
C ARG A 81 2.29 -11.53 11.42
N TYR A 82 3.22 -11.21 10.53
CA TYR A 82 4.42 -12.01 10.28
C TYR A 82 5.68 -11.52 11.02
N GLY A 83 5.54 -10.56 11.94
CA GLY A 83 6.66 -10.06 12.75
C GLY A 83 7.75 -9.34 11.94
N LEU A 84 7.40 -8.81 10.76
CA LEU A 84 8.34 -8.11 9.88
C LEU A 84 8.58 -6.66 10.30
N ILE A 85 7.70 -6.10 11.15
CA ILE A 85 7.85 -4.79 11.75
C ILE A 85 7.68 -4.89 13.27
N GLY A 86 8.58 -4.26 14.05
CA GLY A 86 8.60 -4.34 15.51
C GLY A 86 7.81 -3.24 16.22
N LYS A 87 7.06 -2.42 15.49
CA LYS A 87 6.31 -1.28 16.04
C LYS A 87 4.91 -1.19 15.45
N ARG A 88 3.94 -0.80 16.30
CA ARG A 88 2.53 -0.65 15.90
C ARG A 88 2.23 0.65 15.17
N LYS A 89 3.11 1.65 15.29
CA LYS A 89 2.95 2.95 14.62
C LYS A 89 4.16 3.19 13.74
N PHE A 90 3.89 3.49 12.47
CA PHE A 90 4.93 3.76 11.49
C PHE A 90 4.40 4.64 10.35
N ASN A 91 5.29 5.17 9.54
CA ASN A 91 4.98 5.95 8.37
C ASN A 91 5.15 5.11 7.10
N ALA A 92 4.13 5.12 6.25
CA ALA A 92 4.13 4.48 4.95
C ALA A 92 4.21 5.53 3.84
N GLU A 93 5.06 5.30 2.85
CA GLU A 93 5.24 6.15 1.68
C GLU A 93 4.87 5.42 0.40
N GLN A 94 4.35 6.15 -0.59
CA GLN A 94 4.01 5.67 -1.92
C GLN A 94 4.03 6.83 -2.91
N GLY A 95 4.22 6.56 -4.22
CA GLY A 95 4.03 7.53 -5.29
C GLY A 95 5.19 8.47 -5.57
N HIS A 96 6.30 8.41 -4.82
CA HIS A 96 7.45 9.30 -4.99
C HIS A 96 8.08 9.18 -6.39
N TRP A 97 8.16 7.96 -6.93
CA TRP A 97 8.81 7.73 -8.23
C TRP A 97 7.95 8.10 -9.44
N ILE A 98 6.66 8.34 -9.23
CA ILE A 98 5.74 8.85 -10.27
C ILE A 98 5.43 10.35 -10.10
N GLY A 99 6.22 11.06 -9.27
CA GLY A 99 6.07 12.50 -9.04
C GLY A 99 4.84 12.91 -8.23
N ARG A 100 4.21 11.96 -7.52
CA ARG A 100 3.01 12.16 -6.68
C ARG A 100 3.23 11.60 -5.27
N PRO A 101 4.21 12.14 -4.51
CA PRO A 101 4.59 11.61 -3.21
C PRO A 101 3.43 11.66 -2.21
N GLY A 102 3.17 10.54 -1.56
CA GLY A 102 2.22 10.40 -0.47
C GLY A 102 2.89 9.84 0.78
N LEU A 103 2.42 10.31 1.93
CA LEU A 103 2.84 9.88 3.26
C LEU A 103 1.61 9.62 4.12
N ALA A 104 1.52 8.46 4.71
CA ALA A 104 0.49 8.13 5.70
C ALA A 104 1.10 7.69 7.02
N SER A 105 0.45 8.08 8.12
CA SER A 105 0.65 7.47 9.42
C SER A 105 -0.21 6.21 9.54
N VAL A 106 0.40 5.15 10.04
CA VAL A 106 -0.27 3.85 10.24
C VAL A 106 -0.25 3.52 11.72
N GLU A 107 -1.38 3.05 12.25
CA GLU A 107 -1.50 2.51 13.60
C GLU A 107 -2.21 1.17 13.58
N ILE A 108 -1.59 0.14 14.17
CA ILE A 108 -2.14 -1.21 14.28
C ILE A 108 -2.65 -1.41 15.71
N VAL A 109 -3.88 -1.89 15.84
CA VAL A 109 -4.53 -2.20 17.12
C VAL A 109 -4.72 -3.70 17.24
N GLY A 110 -4.30 -4.26 18.35
CA GLY A 110 -4.33 -5.69 18.63
C GLY A 110 -2.98 -6.38 18.46
N PRO A 111 -2.83 -7.60 19.00
CA PRO A 111 -1.63 -8.41 18.83
C PRO A 111 -1.56 -9.01 17.42
N PRO A 112 -0.40 -9.59 17.03
CA PRO A 112 -0.22 -10.17 15.68
C PRO A 112 -1.21 -11.30 15.35
N GLU A 113 -1.63 -12.07 16.33
CA GLU A 113 -2.58 -13.17 16.19
C GLU A 113 -4.05 -12.72 16.12
N ASP A 114 -4.34 -11.49 16.62
CA ASP A 114 -5.70 -10.93 16.69
C ASP A 114 -5.67 -9.43 16.39
N ILE A 115 -5.49 -9.08 15.13
CA ILE A 115 -5.48 -7.69 14.65
C ILE A 115 -6.91 -7.18 14.61
N GLN A 116 -7.27 -6.29 15.52
CA GLN A 116 -8.61 -5.73 15.64
C GLN A 116 -8.89 -4.66 14.58
N THR A 117 -7.92 -3.80 14.31
CA THR A 117 -8.02 -2.78 13.28
C THR A 117 -6.66 -2.23 12.86
N VAL A 118 -6.61 -1.69 11.64
CA VAL A 118 -5.50 -0.88 11.14
C VAL A 118 -6.05 0.49 10.75
N LYS A 119 -5.47 1.54 11.34
CA LYS A 119 -5.79 2.93 11.02
C LYS A 119 -4.74 3.46 10.06
N VAL A 120 -5.18 4.01 8.94
CA VAL A 120 -4.33 4.70 7.96
C VAL A 120 -4.82 6.13 7.84
N GLY A 121 -3.97 7.09 8.12
CA GLY A 121 -4.30 8.51 8.12
C GLY A 121 -3.27 9.35 7.39
N GLY A 122 -3.70 10.47 6.80
CA GLY A 122 -2.84 11.40 6.10
C GLY A 122 -3.33 12.84 6.23
N ALA A 123 -2.50 13.79 5.79
CA ALA A 123 -2.88 15.19 5.70
C ALA A 123 -3.84 15.40 4.52
N ALA A 124 -4.80 16.30 4.70
CA ALA A 124 -5.74 16.70 3.66
C ALA A 124 -5.97 18.21 3.69
N VAL A 125 -6.31 18.78 2.53
CA VAL A 125 -6.72 20.17 2.41
C VAL A 125 -8.13 20.24 1.83
N THR A 126 -8.96 21.18 2.32
CA THR A 126 -10.29 21.39 1.76
C THR A 126 -10.17 22.13 0.43
N VAL A 127 -10.59 21.49 -0.66
CA VAL A 127 -10.56 22.08 -2.00
C VAL A 127 -11.96 22.53 -2.49
N LEU A 128 -13.03 21.96 -1.91
CA LEU A 128 -14.41 22.29 -2.27
C LEU A 128 -15.33 22.10 -1.07
N ARG A 129 -16.34 22.96 -0.94
CA ARG A 129 -17.50 22.77 -0.07
C ARG A 129 -18.76 22.92 -0.90
N GLY A 130 -19.74 22.06 -0.73
CA GLY A 130 -21.01 22.10 -1.45
C GLY A 130 -22.13 21.42 -0.65
N GLU A 131 -23.37 21.67 -1.08
CA GLU A 131 -24.57 21.07 -0.51
C GLU A 131 -25.25 20.23 -1.60
N PHE A 132 -25.77 19.07 -1.22
CA PHE A 132 -26.64 18.26 -2.06
C PHE A 132 -28.06 18.36 -1.54
N THR A 133 -29.00 18.65 -2.45
CA THR A 133 -30.42 18.54 -2.19
C THR A 133 -30.97 17.30 -2.86
N LEU A 134 -31.59 16.40 -2.07
CA LEU A 134 -32.23 15.17 -2.54
C LEU A 134 -33.70 15.42 -2.79
#